data_9f36bc59c8f138ca9b471419192e4ea1
#
_entry.id   9f36bc59c8f138ca9b471419192e4ea1
#
_cell.length_a   1.000
_cell.length_b   1.000
_cell.length_c   1.000
_cell.angle_alpha   90.00
_cell.angle_beta   90.00
_cell.angle_gamma   90.00
#
_symmetry.space_group_name_H-M   'P 1'
#
loop_
_entity.id
_entity.type
_entity.pdbx_description
1 polymer ?
#
loop_
_entity_poly.entity_id
_entity_poly.type
_entity_poly.pdbx_seq_one_letter_code
_entity_poly.pdbx_strand_id
1 'polypeptide(L)'
;MARKLGKPTDQRMAMLKNLTTDLLVHGRIETTEARAKEVRSLAENLIALAIKEKDNFEEVEVKVVKAKLDSKGNKELEKVTSKNGKEYLRVVKEEKTEKRQKDMPTRLNARRKIMSKTNKVKDNEGNKIDLPAKLFGEIATKYEARQGGYTRILKLGPRKGDNAERVIIELV
;
A
#
# COMPACT_ATOMS: atom_id res chain seq x y z
N MET A 1 0.19 -28.10 -1.75
CA MET A 1 -0.83 -27.54 -2.68
C MET A 1 -1.67 -26.49 -1.97
N ALA A 2 -1.99 -25.38 -2.63
CA ALA A 2 -2.90 -24.38 -2.07
C ALA A 2 -4.33 -24.96 -1.94
N ARG A 3 -5.02 -24.65 -0.85
CA ARG A 3 -6.38 -25.15 -0.59
C ARG A 3 -7.39 -24.51 -1.55
N LYS A 4 -8.36 -25.30 -2.01
CA LYS A 4 -9.44 -24.79 -2.90
C LYS A 4 -10.44 -23.87 -2.18
N LEU A 5 -10.64 -24.03 -0.86
CA LEU A 5 -11.53 -23.25 0.00
C LEU A 5 -12.99 -23.20 -0.48
N GLY A 6 -13.45 -24.26 -1.18
CA GLY A 6 -14.81 -24.34 -1.71
C GLY A 6 -15.16 -23.30 -2.79
N LYS A 7 -14.14 -22.72 -3.47
CA LYS A 7 -14.36 -21.63 -4.44
C LYS A 7 -13.62 -21.88 -5.75
N PRO A 8 -14.17 -21.41 -6.91
CA PRO A 8 -13.44 -21.28 -8.16
C PRO A 8 -12.16 -20.46 -7.98
N THR A 9 -11.18 -20.65 -8.86
CA THR A 9 -9.86 -20.04 -8.72
C THR A 9 -9.92 -18.52 -8.60
N ASP A 10 -10.70 -17.85 -9.44
CA ASP A 10 -10.79 -16.39 -9.48
C ASP A 10 -11.36 -15.82 -8.17
N GLN A 11 -12.47 -16.39 -7.69
CA GLN A 11 -13.09 -15.99 -6.43
C GLN A 11 -12.19 -16.27 -5.23
N ARG A 12 -11.48 -17.40 -5.24
CA ARG A 12 -10.51 -17.75 -4.19
C ARG A 12 -9.38 -16.74 -4.14
N MET A 13 -8.78 -16.42 -5.29
CA MET A 13 -7.68 -15.45 -5.38
C MET A 13 -8.13 -14.05 -4.96
N ALA A 14 -9.30 -13.60 -5.39
CA ALA A 14 -9.88 -12.33 -4.97
C ALA A 14 -10.10 -12.28 -3.44
N MET A 15 -10.68 -13.32 -2.86
CA MET A 15 -10.89 -13.42 -1.42
C MET A 15 -9.57 -13.38 -0.64
N LEU A 16 -8.56 -14.15 -1.04
CA LEU A 16 -7.26 -14.16 -0.38
C LEU A 16 -6.56 -12.82 -0.51
N LYS A 17 -6.68 -12.16 -1.66
CA LYS A 17 -6.15 -10.83 -1.91
C LYS A 17 -6.79 -9.79 -0.98
N ASN A 18 -8.11 -9.82 -0.79
CA ASN A 18 -8.81 -8.95 0.15
C ASN A 18 -8.31 -9.17 1.57
N LEU A 19 -8.34 -10.41 2.07
CA LEU A 19 -7.91 -10.73 3.44
C LEU A 19 -6.44 -10.38 3.70
N THR A 20 -5.56 -10.58 2.71
CA THR A 20 -4.15 -10.18 2.81
C THR A 20 -4.02 -8.66 2.90
N THR A 21 -4.79 -7.93 2.10
CA THR A 21 -4.82 -6.46 2.13
C THR A 21 -5.29 -5.95 3.48
N ASP A 22 -6.40 -6.50 3.99
CA ASP A 22 -6.98 -6.10 5.29
C ASP A 22 -6.00 -6.39 6.43
N LEU A 23 -5.31 -7.54 6.41
CA LEU A 23 -4.28 -7.87 7.40
C LEU A 23 -3.13 -6.86 7.39
N LEU A 24 -2.65 -6.48 6.22
CA LEU A 24 -1.52 -5.53 6.10
C LEU A 24 -1.92 -4.09 6.45
N VAL A 25 -3.19 -3.72 6.22
CA VAL A 25 -3.71 -2.39 6.56
C VAL A 25 -3.99 -2.27 8.06
N HIS A 26 -4.72 -3.22 8.62
CA HIS A 26 -5.22 -3.15 10.00
C HIS A 26 -4.33 -3.88 11.02
N GLY A 27 -3.38 -4.70 10.54
CA GLY A 27 -2.49 -5.48 11.40
C GLY A 27 -3.13 -6.72 12.04
N ARG A 28 -4.47 -6.81 12.05
CA ARG A 28 -5.23 -7.89 12.69
C ARG A 28 -6.58 -8.08 12.01
N ILE A 29 -6.94 -9.34 11.72
CA ILE A 29 -8.25 -9.70 11.17
C ILE A 29 -8.78 -11.00 11.79
N GLU A 30 -10.10 -11.14 11.83
CA GLU A 30 -10.78 -12.38 12.21
C GLU A 30 -11.23 -13.13 10.95
N THR A 31 -10.95 -14.44 10.89
CA THR A 31 -11.35 -15.29 9.77
C THR A 31 -11.39 -16.77 10.18
N THR A 32 -11.64 -17.68 9.24
CA THR A 32 -11.57 -19.13 9.51
C THR A 32 -10.12 -19.63 9.45
N GLU A 33 -9.80 -20.68 10.21
CA GLU A 33 -8.45 -21.25 10.26
C GLU A 33 -7.90 -21.62 8.88
N ALA A 34 -8.73 -22.20 8.01
CA ALA A 34 -8.34 -22.58 6.67
C ALA A 34 -7.90 -21.37 5.82
N ARG A 35 -8.62 -20.24 5.91
CA ARG A 35 -8.27 -18.99 5.21
C ARG A 35 -7.04 -18.35 5.82
N ALA A 36 -6.95 -18.31 7.16
CA ALA A 36 -5.79 -17.72 7.84
C ALA A 36 -4.48 -18.40 7.44
N LYS A 37 -4.46 -19.73 7.32
CA LYS A 37 -3.27 -20.49 6.88
C LYS A 37 -2.81 -20.12 5.47
N GLU A 38 -3.72 -19.85 4.55
CA GLU A 38 -3.36 -19.42 3.19
C GLU A 38 -2.92 -17.93 3.16
N VAL A 39 -3.63 -17.06 3.89
CA VAL A 39 -3.30 -15.63 4.01
C VAL A 39 -1.92 -15.43 4.64
N ARG A 40 -1.58 -16.25 5.67
CA ARG A 40 -0.28 -16.23 6.32
C ARG A 40 0.87 -16.30 5.30
N SER A 41 0.84 -17.32 4.43
CA SER A 41 1.89 -17.51 3.43
C SER A 41 2.01 -16.31 2.47
N LEU A 42 0.86 -15.76 2.04
CA LEU A 42 0.86 -14.60 1.13
C LEU A 42 1.41 -13.33 1.82
N ALA A 43 0.95 -13.06 3.04
CA ALA A 43 1.38 -11.88 3.79
C ALA A 43 2.86 -11.94 4.15
N GLU A 44 3.35 -13.09 4.65
CA GLU A 44 4.75 -13.28 5.01
C GLU A 44 5.70 -13.13 3.82
N ASN A 45 5.30 -13.63 2.63
CA ASN A 45 6.08 -13.43 1.41
C ASN A 45 6.17 -11.95 0.99
N LEU A 46 5.10 -11.17 1.18
CA LEU A 46 5.10 -9.74 0.86
C LEU A 46 5.95 -8.94 1.87
N ILE A 47 5.88 -9.30 3.15
CA ILE A 47 6.69 -8.67 4.20
C ILE A 47 8.18 -8.97 3.98
N ALA A 48 8.54 -10.23 3.73
CA ALA A 48 9.93 -10.61 3.45
C ALA A 48 10.49 -9.88 2.22
N LEU A 49 9.67 -9.75 1.15
CA LEU A 49 10.05 -9.00 -0.04
C LEU A 49 10.26 -7.50 0.27
N ALA A 50 9.41 -6.93 1.11
CA ALA A 50 9.53 -5.52 1.52
C ALA A 50 10.78 -5.28 2.36
N ILE A 51 11.09 -6.16 3.33
CA ILE A 51 12.30 -6.09 4.15
C ILE A 51 13.57 -6.14 3.28
N LYS A 52 13.60 -7.05 2.31
CA LYS A 52 14.75 -7.22 1.42
C LYS A 52 15.05 -5.97 0.59
N GLU A 53 14.03 -5.25 0.16
CA GLU A 53 14.17 -4.16 -0.82
C GLU A 53 13.92 -2.76 -0.20
N LYS A 54 13.76 -2.65 1.14
CA LYS A 54 13.38 -1.39 1.78
C LYS A 54 14.36 -0.24 1.50
N ASP A 55 15.66 -0.52 1.53
CA ASP A 55 16.73 0.49 1.41
C ASP A 55 17.25 0.63 -0.03
N ASN A 56 16.67 -0.10 -0.99
CA ASN A 56 17.14 -0.12 -2.36
C ASN A 56 16.51 1.00 -3.20
N PHE A 57 16.80 2.26 -2.84
CA PHE A 57 16.38 3.48 -3.52
C PHE A 57 17.52 4.49 -3.57
N GLU A 58 17.42 5.45 -4.49
CA GLU A 58 18.30 6.61 -4.58
C GLU A 58 17.50 7.90 -4.35
N GLU A 59 18.12 8.90 -3.73
CA GLU A 59 17.55 10.23 -3.62
C GLU A 59 17.91 11.03 -4.87
N VAL A 60 16.90 11.50 -5.59
CA VAL A 60 17.06 12.29 -6.81
C VAL A 60 16.41 13.64 -6.62
N GLU A 61 17.12 14.69 -7.00
CA GLU A 61 16.57 16.03 -7.08
C GLU A 61 15.71 16.17 -8.34
N VAL A 62 14.42 16.42 -8.14
CA VAL A 62 13.47 16.60 -9.23
C VAL A 62 12.97 18.04 -9.24
N LYS A 63 13.08 18.70 -10.38
CA LYS A 63 12.45 20.01 -10.59
C LYS A 63 10.95 19.84 -10.71
N VAL A 64 10.22 20.40 -9.78
CA VAL A 64 8.74 20.38 -9.76
C VAL A 64 8.22 21.78 -10.00
N VAL A 65 7.36 21.90 -11.00
CA VAL A 65 6.70 23.17 -11.32
C VAL A 65 5.44 23.27 -10.49
N LYS A 66 5.40 24.20 -9.54
CA LYS A 66 4.23 24.47 -8.68
C LYS A 66 3.67 25.86 -8.98
N ALA A 67 2.38 26.04 -8.70
CA ALA A 67 1.78 27.37 -8.72
C ALA A 67 2.41 28.23 -7.64
N LYS A 68 2.82 29.44 -7.97
CA LYS A 68 3.28 30.41 -6.99
C LYS A 68 2.09 30.86 -6.16
N LEU A 69 2.24 30.83 -4.83
CA LEU A 69 1.21 31.22 -3.87
C LEU A 69 1.52 32.60 -3.31
N ASP A 70 0.48 33.43 -3.19
CA ASP A 70 0.52 34.71 -2.50
C ASP A 70 0.63 34.51 -0.97
N SER A 71 0.94 35.57 -0.22
CA SER A 71 1.02 35.57 1.25
C SER A 71 -0.25 35.05 1.96
N LYS A 72 -1.38 35.05 1.27
CA LYS A 72 -2.69 34.54 1.72
C LYS A 72 -2.96 33.08 1.30
N GLY A 73 -2.01 32.40 0.64
CA GLY A 73 -2.18 31.03 0.15
C GLY A 73 -2.97 30.88 -1.15
N ASN A 74 -3.34 31.98 -1.81
CA ASN A 74 -4.01 31.97 -3.10
C ASN A 74 -2.98 31.86 -4.25
N LYS A 75 -3.41 31.30 -5.39
CA LYS A 75 -2.56 31.23 -6.59
C LYS A 75 -2.35 32.63 -7.16
N GLU A 76 -1.09 33.00 -7.37
CA GLU A 76 -0.73 34.26 -8.05
C GLU A 76 -1.11 34.16 -9.53
N LEU A 77 -1.84 35.15 -10.02
CA LEU A 77 -2.36 35.25 -11.39
C LEU A 77 -1.76 36.44 -12.13
N GLU A 78 -1.28 36.20 -13.34
CA GLU A 78 -0.86 37.27 -14.26
C GLU A 78 -1.86 37.40 -15.43
N LYS A 79 -2.07 38.60 -15.90
CA LYS A 79 -2.87 38.87 -17.10
C LYS A 79 -1.99 38.68 -18.33
N VAL A 80 -2.40 37.78 -19.21
CA VAL A 80 -1.69 37.51 -20.47
C VAL A 80 -2.64 37.75 -21.63
N THR A 81 -2.17 38.46 -22.65
CA THR A 81 -2.92 38.68 -23.88
C THR A 81 -2.64 37.57 -24.88
N SER A 82 -3.68 36.91 -25.35
CA SER A 82 -3.61 35.93 -26.42
C SER A 82 -3.24 36.56 -27.76
N LYS A 83 -2.69 35.76 -28.70
CA LYS A 83 -2.43 36.20 -30.09
C LYS A 83 -3.66 36.78 -30.80
N ASN A 84 -4.85 36.44 -30.33
CA ASN A 84 -6.15 36.96 -30.85
C ASN A 84 -6.66 38.18 -30.09
N GLY A 85 -5.83 38.86 -29.31
CA GLY A 85 -6.19 40.06 -28.57
C GLY A 85 -7.08 39.86 -27.34
N LYS A 86 -7.38 38.59 -26.95
CA LYS A 86 -8.18 38.31 -25.74
C LYS A 86 -7.28 38.22 -24.52
N GLU A 87 -7.64 38.93 -23.46
CA GLU A 87 -7.00 38.84 -22.16
C GLU A 87 -7.49 37.63 -21.37
N TYR A 88 -6.58 36.89 -20.73
CA TYR A 88 -6.87 35.79 -19.82
C TYR A 88 -5.92 35.78 -18.63
N LEU A 89 -6.37 35.17 -17.52
CA LEU A 89 -5.57 35.03 -16.32
C LEU A 89 -4.79 33.72 -16.39
N ARG A 90 -3.45 33.82 -16.24
CA ARG A 90 -2.55 32.67 -16.18
C ARG A 90 -2.00 32.51 -14.77
N VAL A 91 -1.95 31.28 -14.27
CA VAL A 91 -1.31 30.99 -12.98
C VAL A 91 0.22 31.10 -13.14
N VAL A 92 0.84 31.94 -12.33
CA VAL A 92 2.29 32.05 -12.26
C VAL A 92 2.83 30.75 -11.68
N LYS A 93 3.83 30.18 -12.35
CA LYS A 93 4.48 28.92 -11.94
C LYS A 93 5.90 29.21 -11.51
N GLU A 94 6.33 28.54 -10.44
CA GLU A 94 7.70 28.55 -9.97
C GLU A 94 8.30 27.16 -10.06
N GLU A 95 9.58 27.05 -10.37
CA GLU A 95 10.32 25.80 -10.32
C GLU A 95 10.93 25.65 -8.93
N LYS A 96 10.56 24.56 -8.23
CA LYS A 96 11.16 24.17 -6.95
C LYS A 96 11.87 22.84 -7.11
N THR A 97 13.07 22.74 -6.58
CA THR A 97 13.80 21.46 -6.52
C THR A 97 13.34 20.72 -5.27
N GLU A 98 12.79 19.52 -5.45
CA GLU A 98 12.40 18.62 -4.36
C GLU A 98 13.23 17.36 -4.39
N LYS A 99 13.73 16.92 -3.24
CA LYS A 99 14.35 15.60 -3.10
C LYS A 99 13.25 14.55 -3.08
N ARG A 100 13.33 13.59 -3.99
CA ARG A 100 12.39 12.47 -4.07
C ARG A 100 13.14 11.15 -4.09
N GLN A 101 12.57 10.16 -3.42
CA GLN A 101 13.08 8.80 -3.48
C GLN A 101 12.67 8.16 -4.81
N LYS A 102 13.65 7.67 -5.54
CA LYS A 102 13.47 6.91 -6.78
C LYS A 102 13.82 5.45 -6.50
N ASP A 103 12.83 4.59 -6.66
CA ASP A 103 13.02 3.16 -6.49
C ASP A 103 14.02 2.62 -7.52
N MET A 104 15.01 1.83 -7.07
CA MET A 104 15.87 1.05 -7.94
C MET A 104 15.06 -0.05 -8.65
N PRO A 105 15.53 -0.62 -9.77
CA PRO A 105 14.75 -1.57 -10.57
C PRO A 105 14.19 -2.77 -9.78
N THR A 106 14.94 -3.30 -8.82
CA THR A 106 14.51 -4.44 -8.00
C THR A 106 13.43 -4.04 -7.00
N ARG A 107 13.56 -2.86 -6.35
CA ARG A 107 12.54 -2.30 -5.47
C ARG A 107 11.27 -1.94 -6.24
N LEU A 108 11.41 -1.39 -7.44
CA LEU A 108 10.27 -1.10 -8.32
C LEU A 108 9.52 -2.38 -8.71
N ASN A 109 10.25 -3.48 -9.00
CA ASN A 109 9.65 -4.78 -9.25
C ASN A 109 8.93 -5.32 -8.01
N ALA A 110 9.53 -5.20 -6.82
CA ALA A 110 8.90 -5.56 -5.55
C ALA A 110 7.60 -4.76 -5.32
N ARG A 111 7.62 -3.45 -5.53
CA ARG A 111 6.43 -2.58 -5.47
C ARG A 111 5.32 -3.07 -6.41
N ARG A 112 5.64 -3.38 -7.66
CA ARG A 112 4.68 -3.93 -8.62
C ARG A 112 4.11 -5.28 -8.18
N LYS A 113 4.94 -6.18 -7.62
CA LYS A 113 4.49 -7.47 -7.07
C LYS A 113 3.54 -7.27 -5.88
N ILE A 114 3.85 -6.36 -4.96
CA ILE A 114 2.97 -6.01 -3.83
C ILE A 114 1.62 -5.51 -4.37
N MET A 115 1.62 -4.54 -5.29
CA MET A 115 0.40 -4.00 -5.89
C MET A 115 -0.44 -5.05 -6.64
N SER A 116 0.20 -6.05 -7.27
CA SER A 116 -0.52 -7.14 -7.94
C SER A 116 -1.23 -8.08 -6.97
N LYS A 117 -0.69 -8.24 -5.76
CA LYS A 117 -1.18 -9.16 -4.71
C LYS A 117 -2.07 -8.47 -3.66
N THR A 118 -2.20 -7.16 -3.70
CA THR A 118 -3.02 -6.37 -2.78
C THR A 118 -4.02 -5.49 -3.53
N ASN A 119 -5.08 -5.08 -2.87
CA ASN A 119 -6.07 -4.16 -3.42
C ASN A 119 -5.76 -2.72 -3.03
N LYS A 120 -6.34 -1.78 -3.79
CA LYS A 120 -6.34 -0.36 -3.44
C LYS A 120 -7.32 -0.15 -2.29
N VAL A 121 -6.87 0.47 -1.22
CA VAL A 121 -7.68 0.76 -0.03
C VAL A 121 -7.76 2.26 0.17
N LYS A 122 -8.86 2.69 0.73
CA LYS A 122 -9.07 4.05 1.20
C LYS A 122 -9.23 4.02 2.72
N ASP A 123 -8.76 5.06 3.36
CA ASP A 123 -9.00 5.31 4.77
C ASP A 123 -10.46 5.76 5.01
N ASN A 124 -10.89 5.79 6.27
CA ASN A 124 -12.23 6.24 6.68
C ASN A 124 -12.55 7.66 6.20
N GLU A 125 -11.53 8.49 5.99
CA GLU A 125 -11.63 9.85 5.44
C GLU A 125 -11.68 9.89 3.91
N GLY A 126 -11.64 8.73 3.23
CA GLY A 126 -11.65 8.61 1.78
C GLY A 126 -10.28 8.78 1.10
N ASN A 127 -9.20 9.01 1.87
CA ASN A 127 -7.84 9.13 1.35
C ASN A 127 -7.31 7.75 0.90
N LYS A 128 -6.53 7.74 -0.18
CA LYS A 128 -5.90 6.50 -0.67
C LYS A 128 -4.72 6.11 0.21
N ILE A 129 -4.73 4.88 0.72
CA ILE A 129 -3.60 4.29 1.44
C ILE A 129 -2.60 3.73 0.41
N ASP A 130 -1.36 4.20 0.42
CA ASP A 130 -0.26 3.60 -0.33
C ASP A 130 0.31 2.41 0.46
N LEU A 131 -0.29 1.23 0.26
CA LEU A 131 0.11 0.00 0.95
C LEU A 131 1.56 -0.42 0.68
N PRO A 132 2.11 -0.33 -0.55
CA PRO A 132 3.54 -0.50 -0.80
C PRO A 132 4.42 0.43 0.05
N ALA A 133 4.08 1.71 0.16
CA ALA A 133 4.83 2.65 1.00
C ALA A 133 4.77 2.25 2.48
N LYS A 134 3.60 1.86 2.99
CA LYS A 134 3.43 1.34 4.36
C LYS A 134 4.28 0.08 4.61
N LEU A 135 4.32 -0.85 3.63
CA LEU A 135 5.13 -2.06 3.73
C LEU A 135 6.63 -1.77 3.77
N PHE A 136 7.15 -0.89 2.89
CA PHE A 136 8.58 -0.55 2.86
C PHE A 136 9.02 0.32 4.04
N GLY A 137 8.15 1.19 4.53
CA GLY A 137 8.42 2.07 5.67
C GLY A 137 8.17 1.38 7.01
N GLU A 138 6.92 1.37 7.45
CA GLU A 138 6.53 0.96 8.80
C GLU A 138 6.78 -0.53 9.06
N ILE A 139 6.25 -1.41 8.19
CA ILE A 139 6.26 -2.86 8.41
C ILE A 139 7.66 -3.42 8.23
N ALA A 140 8.39 -3.03 7.17
CA ALA A 140 9.73 -3.53 6.93
C ALA A 140 10.71 -3.09 8.02
N THR A 141 10.60 -1.87 8.53
CA THR A 141 11.42 -1.37 9.63
C THR A 141 11.11 -2.12 10.94
N LYS A 142 9.83 -2.36 11.24
CA LYS A 142 9.42 -3.12 12.43
C LYS A 142 10.00 -4.53 12.46
N TYR A 143 10.09 -5.19 11.31
CA TYR A 143 10.51 -6.60 11.22
C TYR A 143 11.92 -6.81 10.67
N GLU A 144 12.74 -5.80 10.58
CA GLU A 144 14.10 -5.87 10.04
C GLU A 144 14.97 -6.93 10.71
N ALA A 145 14.93 -6.99 12.03
CA ALA A 145 15.72 -7.95 12.81
C ALA A 145 15.14 -9.38 12.82
N ARG A 146 13.97 -9.59 12.22
CA ARG A 146 13.23 -10.85 12.30
C ARG A 146 13.31 -11.64 10.98
N GLN A 147 13.67 -12.91 11.07
CA GLN A 147 13.78 -13.80 9.91
C GLN A 147 12.58 -14.77 9.82
N GLY A 148 11.39 -14.22 9.45
CA GLY A 148 10.18 -15.01 9.28
C GLY A 148 9.25 -15.04 10.51
N GLY A 149 8.10 -15.71 10.36
CA GLY A 149 7.08 -15.75 11.41
C GLY A 149 6.52 -14.38 11.77
N TYR A 150 6.28 -13.54 10.79
CA TYR A 150 5.74 -12.19 10.97
C TYR A 150 4.29 -12.17 11.41
N THR A 151 3.60 -13.31 11.30
CA THR A 151 2.18 -13.44 11.63
C THR A 151 1.95 -14.50 12.70
N ARG A 152 0.95 -14.28 13.54
CA ARG A 152 0.48 -15.21 14.56
C ARG A 152 -1.00 -15.51 14.36
N ILE A 153 -1.40 -16.77 14.58
CA ILE A 153 -2.79 -17.22 14.51
C ILE A 153 -3.24 -17.61 15.90
N LEU A 154 -4.29 -16.95 16.41
CA LEU A 154 -4.92 -17.21 17.70
C LEU A 154 -6.28 -17.86 17.48
N LYS A 155 -6.54 -19.01 18.10
CA LYS A 155 -7.82 -19.72 17.99
C LYS A 155 -8.86 -19.09 18.92
N LEU A 156 -10.08 -18.85 18.39
CA LEU A 156 -11.22 -18.31 19.12
C LEU A 156 -12.27 -19.38 19.46
N GLY A 157 -12.11 -20.58 18.86
CA GLY A 157 -13.10 -21.65 18.95
C GLY A 157 -14.13 -21.64 17.81
N PRO A 158 -15.02 -22.65 17.82
CA PRO A 158 -15.95 -22.89 16.72
C PRO A 158 -17.05 -21.82 16.66
N ARG A 159 -17.48 -21.51 15.43
CA ARG A 159 -18.63 -20.61 15.18
C ARG A 159 -19.95 -21.34 15.42
N LYS A 160 -20.88 -20.73 16.14
CA LYS A 160 -22.15 -21.34 16.56
C LYS A 160 -23.01 -21.85 15.38
N GLY A 161 -22.95 -21.22 14.20
CA GLY A 161 -23.84 -21.55 13.08
C GLY A 161 -23.43 -22.79 12.29
N ASP A 162 -22.12 -22.97 12.03
CA ASP A 162 -21.57 -24.00 11.12
C ASP A 162 -20.37 -24.75 11.69
N ASN A 163 -20.10 -24.55 12.98
CA ASN A 163 -18.97 -25.16 13.69
C ASN A 163 -17.57 -24.93 13.03
N ALA A 164 -17.46 -23.91 12.17
CA ALA A 164 -16.17 -23.57 11.57
C ALA A 164 -15.23 -22.93 12.60
N GLU A 165 -13.99 -23.41 12.68
CA GLU A 165 -12.95 -22.86 13.55
C GLU A 165 -12.64 -21.40 13.17
N ARG A 166 -12.93 -20.49 14.12
CA ARG A 166 -12.60 -19.06 14.00
C ARG A 166 -11.23 -18.81 14.60
N VAL A 167 -10.51 -17.94 13.92
CA VAL A 167 -9.18 -17.52 14.36
C VAL A 167 -8.96 -16.03 14.10
N ILE A 168 -8.10 -15.45 14.90
CA ILE A 168 -7.51 -14.15 14.63
C ILE A 168 -6.14 -14.40 14.02
N ILE A 169 -5.86 -13.79 12.88
CA ILE A 169 -4.50 -13.65 12.35
C ILE A 169 -4.04 -12.22 12.57
N GLU A 170 -2.87 -12.05 13.12
CA GLU A 170 -2.30 -10.75 13.43
C GLU A 170 -0.80 -10.67 13.09
N LEU A 171 -0.32 -9.44 12.87
CA LEU A 171 1.10 -9.12 12.75
C LEU A 171 1.70 -9.04 14.16
N VAL A 172 2.84 -9.71 14.37
CA VAL A 172 3.48 -9.86 15.71
C VAL A 172 4.19 -8.59 16.14
#